data_99a96d605cffea4e48b521254653718e
#
_entry.id   99a96d605cffea4e48b521254653718e
#
_cell.length_a   1.000
_cell.length_b   1.000
_cell.length_c   1.000
_cell.angle_alpha   90.00
_cell.angle_beta   90.00
_cell.angle_gamma   90.00
#
_symmetry.space_group_name_H-M   'P 1'
#
loop_
_entity.id
_entity.type
_entity.pdbx_description
1 polymer ?
#
loop_
_entity_poly.entity_id
_entity_poly.type
_entity_poly.pdbx_seq_one_letter_code
_entity_poly.pdbx_strand_id
1 'polypeptide(L)'
;MKILITGSKGQLGNELQDIIKTGKADIGEVSDVIKAAKVVAVDVEDLDITKLEQVKEVLDKEKPDVIINCAAATNVDGCEKNQELAFKINAIGPRNLAMVCEEIGAKLVQVSTDYVFSGVGEKPLAEFEMTAPYSIYGKTKLAGENFVKELSSKYYIVRTAWLYGRVGKNFVYTMANLGKTKEALTVVDDQRGNPTNANDLAYHILKLIETEEYGVYHCTGNGECSWYDFASLIMELAGRKCKVSPCTSEEYAKMNPASAKRPEYSSLDNMMLRCTVGDEMRDWKEALKSFLKDNPNICLLYTSPS
;
A
#
# COMPACT_ATOMS: atom_id res chain seq x y z
N MET A 1 -11.66 -11.60 18.47
CA MET A 1 -11.77 -10.49 17.48
C MET A 1 -12.12 -11.05 16.12
N LYS A 2 -13.04 -10.39 15.38
CA LYS A 2 -13.37 -10.73 13.99
C LYS A 2 -12.90 -9.58 13.08
N ILE A 3 -12.10 -9.90 12.08
CA ILE A 3 -11.51 -8.93 11.15
C ILE A 3 -12.09 -9.19 9.75
N LEU A 4 -12.71 -8.17 9.15
CA LEU A 4 -13.14 -8.21 7.76
C LEU A 4 -12.11 -7.46 6.91
N ILE A 5 -11.62 -8.11 5.85
CA ILE A 5 -10.61 -7.56 4.93
C ILE A 5 -11.23 -7.42 3.55
N THR A 6 -11.37 -6.20 3.03
CA THR A 6 -11.77 -5.95 1.64
C THR A 6 -10.55 -5.90 0.73
N GLY A 7 -10.74 -6.16 -0.57
CA GLY A 7 -9.60 -6.28 -1.50
C GLY A 7 -8.65 -7.41 -1.09
N SER A 8 -9.22 -8.48 -0.57
CA SER A 8 -8.52 -9.61 0.07
C SER A 8 -7.59 -10.36 -0.88
N LYS A 9 -7.85 -10.32 -2.19
CA LYS A 9 -7.01 -10.93 -3.23
C LYS A 9 -5.81 -10.06 -3.63
N GLY A 10 -5.76 -8.81 -3.18
CA GLY A 10 -4.66 -7.87 -3.44
C GLY A 10 -3.41 -8.16 -2.62
N GLN A 11 -2.32 -7.42 -2.88
CA GLN A 11 -1.02 -7.61 -2.23
C GLN A 11 -1.14 -7.54 -0.71
N LEU A 12 -1.66 -6.44 -0.18
CA LEU A 12 -1.80 -6.24 1.26
C LEU A 12 -2.82 -7.19 1.89
N GLY A 13 -3.98 -7.40 1.22
CA GLY A 13 -5.01 -8.31 1.71
C GLY A 13 -4.51 -9.75 1.88
N ASN A 14 -3.66 -10.22 0.98
CA ASN A 14 -3.01 -11.53 1.11
C ASN A 14 -2.03 -11.60 2.28
N GLU A 15 -1.16 -10.59 2.45
CA GLU A 15 -0.18 -10.56 3.54
C GLU A 15 -0.88 -10.52 4.91
N LEU A 16 -1.95 -9.73 5.06
CA LEU A 16 -2.76 -9.71 6.29
C LEU A 16 -3.32 -11.10 6.62
N GLN A 17 -3.91 -11.78 5.65
CA GLN A 17 -4.46 -13.13 5.85
C GLN A 17 -3.38 -14.14 6.21
N ASP A 18 -2.23 -14.09 5.54
CA ASP A 18 -1.12 -15.01 5.79
C ASP A 18 -0.53 -14.81 7.19
N ILE A 19 -0.29 -13.55 7.59
CA ILE A 19 0.22 -13.24 8.93
C ILE A 19 -0.75 -13.68 10.02
N ILE A 20 -2.06 -13.41 9.88
CA ILE A 20 -3.04 -13.83 10.88
C ILE A 20 -3.08 -15.36 10.99
N LYS A 21 -3.04 -16.06 9.85
CA LYS A 21 -3.08 -17.53 9.78
C LYS A 21 -1.81 -18.17 10.35
N THR A 22 -0.63 -17.62 10.06
CA THR A 22 0.66 -18.18 10.49
C THR A 22 1.10 -17.69 11.85
N GLY A 23 0.56 -16.57 12.32
CA GLY A 23 0.96 -15.88 13.54
C GLY A 23 2.27 -15.10 13.39
N LYS A 24 2.86 -15.03 12.18
CA LYS A 24 4.21 -14.52 11.96
C LYS A 24 4.31 -13.67 10.70
N ALA A 25 4.91 -12.49 10.85
CA ALA A 25 5.40 -11.65 9.77
C ALA A 25 6.93 -11.81 9.61
N ASP A 26 7.48 -11.25 8.53
CA ASP A 26 8.93 -11.26 8.28
C ASP A 26 9.72 -10.56 9.39
N ILE A 27 9.12 -9.58 10.06
CA ILE A 27 9.74 -8.72 11.07
C ILE A 27 9.38 -9.08 12.52
N GLY A 28 8.48 -10.02 12.73
CA GLY A 28 8.11 -10.45 14.08
C GLY A 28 6.86 -11.32 14.15
N GLU A 29 6.53 -11.76 15.35
CA GLU A 29 5.28 -12.46 15.63
C GLU A 29 4.19 -11.45 15.99
N VAL A 30 2.96 -11.75 15.60
CA VAL A 30 1.79 -11.01 16.07
C VAL A 30 1.30 -11.56 17.42
N SER A 31 0.50 -10.78 18.12
CA SER A 31 -0.07 -11.16 19.42
C SER A 31 -0.98 -12.39 19.33
N ASP A 32 -1.24 -13.01 20.47
CA ASP A 32 -2.18 -14.13 20.55
C ASP A 32 -3.62 -13.69 20.22
N VAL A 33 -3.98 -12.42 20.42
CA VAL A 33 -5.28 -11.85 20.03
C VAL A 33 -5.43 -11.86 18.51
N ILE A 34 -4.38 -11.49 17.78
CA ILE A 34 -4.35 -11.53 16.31
C ILE A 34 -4.32 -12.97 15.81
N LYS A 35 -3.49 -13.85 16.41
CA LYS A 35 -3.44 -15.28 16.05
C LYS A 35 -4.81 -15.98 16.18
N ALA A 36 -5.59 -15.58 17.19
CA ALA A 36 -6.93 -16.11 17.44
C ALA A 36 -8.05 -15.40 16.66
N ALA A 37 -7.73 -14.39 15.84
CA ALA A 37 -8.74 -13.63 15.12
C ALA A 37 -9.44 -14.45 14.03
N LYS A 38 -10.76 -14.27 13.91
CA LYS A 38 -11.54 -14.81 12.79
C LYS A 38 -11.47 -13.84 11.62
N VAL A 39 -11.03 -14.31 10.46
CA VAL A 39 -10.93 -13.52 9.24
C VAL A 39 -12.12 -13.76 8.33
N VAL A 40 -12.73 -12.65 7.87
CA VAL A 40 -13.70 -12.63 6.78
C VAL A 40 -13.02 -11.89 5.61
N ALA A 41 -12.54 -12.65 4.65
CA ALA A 41 -11.85 -12.11 3.47
C ALA A 41 -12.86 -11.94 2.32
N VAL A 42 -13.03 -10.71 1.84
CA VAL A 42 -13.98 -10.37 0.76
C VAL A 42 -13.28 -9.59 -0.35
N ASP A 43 -13.76 -9.78 -1.55
CA ASP A 43 -13.35 -8.98 -2.72
C ASP A 43 -14.60 -8.43 -3.44
N VAL A 44 -14.43 -7.74 -4.57
CA VAL A 44 -15.54 -7.04 -5.24
C VAL A 44 -16.70 -7.95 -5.62
N GLU A 45 -16.46 -9.23 -5.85
CA GLU A 45 -17.50 -10.23 -6.15
C GLU A 45 -18.37 -10.55 -4.92
N ASP A 46 -17.81 -10.41 -3.71
CA ASP A 46 -18.47 -10.70 -2.45
C ASP A 46 -19.08 -9.42 -1.85
N LEU A 47 -18.37 -8.30 -1.98
CA LEU A 47 -18.73 -7.00 -1.43
C LEU A 47 -18.24 -5.87 -2.33
N ASP A 48 -19.15 -5.28 -3.10
CA ASP A 48 -18.92 -4.02 -3.78
C ASP A 48 -19.08 -2.86 -2.78
N ILE A 49 -17.97 -2.34 -2.26
CA ILE A 49 -17.95 -1.26 -1.27
C ILE A 49 -18.61 0.04 -1.76
N THR A 50 -18.78 0.21 -3.09
CA THR A 50 -19.46 1.38 -3.66
C THR A 50 -20.98 1.35 -3.45
N LYS A 51 -21.54 0.21 -3.04
CA LYS A 51 -22.97 -0.02 -2.82
C LYS A 51 -23.29 -0.08 -1.32
N LEU A 52 -23.83 1.00 -0.80
CA LEU A 52 -24.12 1.13 0.64
C LEU A 52 -24.96 -0.04 1.18
N GLU A 53 -25.99 -0.48 0.45
CA GLU A 53 -26.87 -1.56 0.93
C GLU A 53 -26.13 -2.90 1.03
N GLN A 54 -25.19 -3.19 0.13
CA GLN A 54 -24.33 -4.38 0.25
C GLN A 54 -23.41 -4.28 1.47
N VAL A 55 -22.82 -3.08 1.71
CA VAL A 55 -21.98 -2.84 2.88
C VAL A 55 -22.76 -3.09 4.16
N LYS A 56 -23.98 -2.55 4.28
CA LYS A 56 -24.87 -2.80 5.42
C LYS A 56 -25.18 -4.28 5.59
N GLU A 57 -25.65 -4.94 4.54
CA GLU A 57 -26.01 -6.37 4.59
C GLU A 57 -24.84 -7.26 5.07
N VAL A 58 -23.65 -7.05 4.50
CA VAL A 58 -22.48 -7.86 4.85
C VAL A 58 -21.99 -7.56 6.27
N LEU A 59 -21.90 -6.28 6.65
CA LEU A 59 -21.42 -5.91 7.98
C LEU A 59 -22.41 -6.28 9.09
N ASP A 60 -23.73 -6.16 8.85
CA ASP A 60 -24.77 -6.60 9.79
C ASP A 60 -24.78 -8.12 10.00
N LYS A 61 -24.51 -8.87 8.92
CA LYS A 61 -24.40 -10.33 8.97
C LYS A 61 -23.13 -10.77 9.70
N GLU A 62 -21.99 -10.20 9.30
CA GLU A 62 -20.70 -10.64 9.81
C GLU A 62 -20.35 -10.05 11.16
N LYS A 63 -20.84 -8.85 11.50
CA LYS A 63 -20.56 -8.11 12.74
C LYS A 63 -19.07 -8.12 13.09
N PRO A 64 -18.19 -7.60 12.20
CA PRO A 64 -16.78 -7.55 12.49
C PRO A 64 -16.45 -6.53 13.56
N ASP A 65 -15.41 -6.80 14.35
CA ASP A 65 -14.86 -5.84 15.31
C ASP A 65 -13.98 -4.80 14.60
N VAL A 66 -13.35 -5.21 13.48
CA VAL A 66 -12.44 -4.40 12.69
C VAL A 66 -12.67 -4.64 11.21
N ILE A 67 -12.72 -3.58 10.42
CA ILE A 67 -12.67 -3.62 8.95
C ILE A 67 -11.33 -3.06 8.49
N ILE A 68 -10.60 -3.82 7.63
CA ILE A 68 -9.38 -3.35 6.97
C ILE A 68 -9.69 -3.18 5.48
N ASN A 69 -9.82 -1.93 5.04
CA ASN A 69 -10.14 -1.62 3.66
C ASN A 69 -8.86 -1.52 2.81
N CYS A 70 -8.54 -2.61 2.10
CA CYS A 70 -7.47 -2.67 1.10
C CYS A 70 -8.00 -2.47 -0.33
N ALA A 71 -9.33 -2.40 -0.53
CA ALA A 71 -9.93 -2.20 -1.85
C ALA A 71 -9.71 -0.75 -2.33
N ALA A 72 -9.17 -0.60 -3.53
CA ALA A 72 -8.94 0.71 -4.17
C ALA A 72 -8.74 0.58 -5.69
N ALA A 73 -9.09 1.64 -6.41
CA ALA A 73 -8.64 1.84 -7.78
C ALA A 73 -7.22 2.42 -7.76
N THR A 74 -6.21 1.57 -7.97
CA THR A 74 -4.78 1.93 -7.82
C THR A 74 -4.07 2.23 -9.14
N ASN A 75 -4.73 1.99 -10.28
CA ASN A 75 -4.17 2.33 -11.58
C ASN A 75 -4.26 3.85 -11.81
N VAL A 76 -3.16 4.57 -11.54
CA VAL A 76 -3.08 6.03 -11.64
C VAL A 76 -3.51 6.53 -13.02
N ASP A 77 -2.99 5.93 -14.11
CA ASP A 77 -3.34 6.30 -15.48
C ASP A 77 -4.81 5.96 -15.80
N GLY A 78 -5.34 4.89 -15.23
CA GLY A 78 -6.76 4.51 -15.34
C GLY A 78 -7.68 5.48 -14.61
N CYS A 79 -7.26 6.02 -13.47
CA CYS A 79 -8.02 7.02 -12.73
C CYS A 79 -8.18 8.32 -13.51
N GLU A 80 -7.15 8.80 -14.23
CA GLU A 80 -7.26 9.97 -15.10
C GLU A 80 -8.28 9.76 -16.22
N LYS A 81 -8.38 8.55 -16.76
CA LYS A 81 -9.30 8.20 -17.85
C LYS A 81 -10.75 8.00 -17.39
N ASN A 82 -10.95 7.52 -16.15
CA ASN A 82 -12.27 7.26 -15.59
C ASN A 82 -12.37 7.79 -14.15
N GLN A 83 -12.50 9.12 -14.06
CA GLN A 83 -12.54 9.84 -12.79
C GLN A 83 -13.73 9.46 -11.92
N GLU A 84 -14.92 9.22 -12.53
CA GLU A 84 -16.11 8.83 -11.79
C GLU A 84 -15.95 7.46 -11.13
N LEU A 85 -15.40 6.48 -11.84
CA LEU A 85 -15.14 5.15 -11.27
C LEU A 85 -14.08 5.23 -10.16
N ALA A 86 -13.01 6.01 -10.37
CA ALA A 86 -12.00 6.25 -9.36
C ALA A 86 -12.61 6.87 -8.09
N PHE A 87 -13.48 7.88 -8.25
CA PHE A 87 -14.17 8.50 -7.11
C PHE A 87 -15.12 7.53 -6.41
N LYS A 88 -15.91 6.73 -7.15
CA LYS A 88 -16.79 5.72 -6.56
C LYS A 88 -16.01 4.73 -5.68
N ILE A 89 -14.90 4.20 -6.19
CA ILE A 89 -14.12 3.19 -5.47
C ILE A 89 -13.31 3.82 -4.32
N ASN A 90 -12.58 4.92 -4.60
CA ASN A 90 -11.60 5.48 -3.67
C ASN A 90 -12.20 6.47 -2.65
N ALA A 91 -13.41 7.00 -2.89
CA ALA A 91 -14.06 7.95 -2.00
C ALA A 91 -15.40 7.44 -1.47
N ILE A 92 -16.34 7.05 -2.35
CA ILE A 92 -17.67 6.58 -1.91
C ILE A 92 -17.57 5.22 -1.20
N GLY A 93 -16.71 4.31 -1.64
CA GLY A 93 -16.47 3.04 -0.94
C GLY A 93 -16.04 3.24 0.52
N PRO A 94 -14.94 3.97 0.79
CA PRO A 94 -14.54 4.33 2.16
C PRO A 94 -15.61 5.07 2.96
N ARG A 95 -16.37 5.99 2.32
CA ARG A 95 -17.50 6.67 2.95
C ARG A 95 -18.55 5.67 3.44
N ASN A 96 -18.95 4.73 2.61
CA ASN A 96 -19.97 3.74 2.96
C ASN A 96 -19.49 2.84 4.11
N LEU A 97 -18.23 2.40 4.06
CA LEU A 97 -17.62 1.64 5.17
C LEU A 97 -17.59 2.45 6.46
N ALA A 98 -17.18 3.72 6.41
CA ALA A 98 -17.10 4.60 7.59
C ALA A 98 -18.47 4.78 8.26
N MET A 99 -19.53 5.01 7.47
CA MET A 99 -20.90 5.13 8.00
C MET A 99 -21.32 3.87 8.75
N VAL A 100 -21.15 2.70 8.13
CA VAL A 100 -21.61 1.44 8.74
C VAL A 100 -20.72 1.02 9.91
N CYS A 101 -19.40 1.26 9.84
CA CYS A 101 -18.49 1.03 10.97
C CYS A 101 -18.89 1.84 12.20
N GLU A 102 -19.27 3.12 12.02
CA GLU A 102 -19.77 3.95 13.13
C GLU A 102 -21.06 3.42 13.70
N GLU A 103 -22.03 3.01 12.84
CA GLU A 103 -23.31 2.44 13.28
C GLU A 103 -23.14 1.17 14.13
N ILE A 104 -22.20 0.27 13.75
CA ILE A 104 -21.96 -0.99 14.47
C ILE A 104 -20.87 -0.90 15.54
N GLY A 105 -20.20 0.25 15.69
CA GLY A 105 -19.11 0.48 16.65
C GLY A 105 -17.78 -0.20 16.30
N ALA A 106 -17.58 -0.63 15.05
CA ALA A 106 -16.37 -1.29 14.59
C ALA A 106 -15.24 -0.29 14.29
N LYS A 107 -13.98 -0.75 14.40
CA LYS A 107 -12.80 0.00 13.95
C LYS A 107 -12.67 -0.07 12.43
N LEU A 108 -12.26 1.03 11.80
CA LEU A 108 -12.00 1.08 10.35
C LEU A 108 -10.54 1.42 10.09
N VAL A 109 -9.82 0.54 9.41
CA VAL A 109 -8.52 0.83 8.79
C VAL A 109 -8.75 1.19 7.33
N GLN A 110 -8.40 2.41 6.94
CA GLN A 110 -8.44 2.88 5.55
C GLN A 110 -7.03 2.99 5.01
N VAL A 111 -6.67 2.12 4.07
CA VAL A 111 -5.37 2.22 3.38
C VAL A 111 -5.40 3.39 2.40
N SER A 112 -4.42 4.28 2.50
CA SER A 112 -4.27 5.48 1.68
C SER A 112 -2.85 5.54 1.05
N THR A 113 -2.44 6.69 0.55
CA THR A 113 -1.27 6.85 -0.34
C THR A 113 -0.52 8.15 -0.09
N ASP A 114 0.76 8.15 -0.44
CA ASP A 114 1.62 9.32 -0.58
C ASP A 114 1.12 10.34 -1.63
N TYR A 115 0.32 9.91 -2.61
CA TYR A 115 -0.27 10.78 -3.65
C TYR A 115 -1.27 11.80 -3.12
N VAL A 116 -1.61 11.79 -1.84
CA VAL A 116 -2.41 12.86 -1.21
C VAL A 116 -1.65 14.17 -1.04
N PHE A 117 -0.33 14.14 -1.19
CA PHE A 117 0.53 15.32 -1.11
C PHE A 117 0.78 15.97 -2.49
N SER A 118 1.37 17.17 -2.48
CA SER A 118 1.65 17.96 -3.69
C SER A 118 2.74 17.34 -4.59
N GLY A 119 3.52 16.40 -4.08
CA GLY A 119 4.63 15.82 -4.82
C GLY A 119 5.85 16.73 -4.94
N VAL A 120 5.89 17.83 -4.19
CA VAL A 120 7.01 18.76 -4.14
C VAL A 120 7.58 18.79 -2.72
N GLY A 121 8.90 18.68 -2.58
CA GLY A 121 9.55 18.67 -1.27
C GLY A 121 11.01 18.26 -1.37
N GLU A 122 11.73 18.41 -0.25
CA GLU A 122 13.15 18.06 -0.13
C GLU A 122 13.44 17.23 1.13
N LYS A 123 12.41 16.97 1.93
CA LYS A 123 12.50 16.16 3.15
C LYS A 123 11.24 15.30 3.31
N PRO A 124 11.31 14.15 3.98
CA PRO A 124 10.17 13.28 4.23
C PRO A 124 9.00 14.03 4.89
N LEU A 125 7.79 13.78 4.39
CA LEU A 125 6.56 14.46 4.82
C LEU A 125 5.96 13.75 6.03
N ALA A 126 5.71 14.50 7.11
CA ALA A 126 5.03 13.98 8.29
C ALA A 126 3.49 14.01 8.10
N GLU A 127 2.75 13.32 8.99
CA GLU A 127 1.30 13.16 8.90
C GLU A 127 0.53 14.48 8.99
N PHE A 128 1.07 15.49 9.65
CA PHE A 128 0.47 16.83 9.82
C PHE A 128 0.73 17.79 8.67
N GLU A 129 1.58 17.41 7.69
CA GLU A 129 1.85 18.26 6.53
C GLU A 129 0.61 18.39 5.64
N MET A 130 0.50 19.56 4.98
CA MET A 130 -0.67 19.90 4.20
C MET A 130 -0.79 19.02 2.95
N THR A 131 -1.94 18.34 2.80
CA THR A 131 -2.28 17.57 1.61
C THR A 131 -2.69 18.49 0.45
N ALA A 132 -2.20 18.22 -0.75
CA ALA A 132 -2.50 18.98 -1.97
C ALA A 132 -2.36 18.13 -3.24
N PRO A 133 -3.17 17.06 -3.42
CA PRO A 133 -3.03 16.13 -4.53
C PRO A 133 -3.33 16.81 -5.88
N TYR A 134 -2.55 16.50 -6.89
CA TYR A 134 -2.82 16.98 -8.26
C TYR A 134 -3.42 15.88 -9.16
N SER A 135 -3.08 14.60 -8.97
CA SER A 135 -3.63 13.49 -9.76
C SER A 135 -5.06 13.13 -9.30
N ILE A 136 -5.86 12.58 -10.21
CA ILE A 136 -7.20 12.07 -9.87
C ILE A 136 -7.12 10.94 -8.84
N TYR A 137 -6.13 10.07 -8.96
CA TYR A 137 -5.87 9.04 -7.95
C TYR A 137 -5.69 9.66 -6.55
N GLY A 138 -4.77 10.61 -6.40
CA GLY A 138 -4.52 11.28 -5.12
C GLY A 138 -5.75 12.04 -4.61
N LYS A 139 -6.44 12.79 -5.48
CA LYS A 139 -7.67 13.53 -5.12
C LYS A 139 -8.78 12.62 -4.62
N THR A 140 -9.01 11.50 -5.29
CA THR A 140 -10.06 10.55 -4.91
C THR A 140 -9.71 9.80 -3.63
N LYS A 141 -8.43 9.44 -3.42
CA LYS A 141 -7.96 8.84 -2.16
C LYS A 141 -8.11 9.82 -0.99
N LEU A 142 -7.73 11.09 -1.17
CA LEU A 142 -7.89 12.13 -0.13
C LEU A 142 -9.37 12.38 0.19
N ALA A 143 -10.25 12.39 -0.81
CA ALA A 143 -11.69 12.50 -0.57
C ALA A 143 -12.20 11.34 0.31
N GLY A 144 -11.70 10.12 0.08
CA GLY A 144 -11.99 8.96 0.94
C GLY A 144 -11.49 9.14 2.37
N GLU A 145 -10.25 9.66 2.56
CA GLU A 145 -9.74 9.98 3.90
C GLU A 145 -10.65 10.98 4.64
N ASN A 146 -11.11 12.03 3.93
CA ASN A 146 -11.95 13.05 4.53
C ASN A 146 -13.30 12.47 4.96
N PHE A 147 -13.95 11.65 4.13
CA PHE A 147 -15.19 10.96 4.54
C PHE A 147 -14.98 10.05 5.74
N VAL A 148 -13.86 9.33 5.82
CA VAL A 148 -13.55 8.48 6.98
C VAL A 148 -13.40 9.32 8.25
N LYS A 149 -12.67 10.44 8.19
CA LYS A 149 -12.48 11.37 9.33
C LYS A 149 -13.79 12.01 9.80
N GLU A 150 -14.70 12.31 8.87
CA GLU A 150 -15.97 12.97 9.18
C GLU A 150 -17.03 11.99 9.70
N LEU A 151 -16.98 10.73 9.30
CA LEU A 151 -18.08 9.77 9.51
C LEU A 151 -17.74 8.62 10.45
N SER A 152 -16.49 8.44 10.86
CA SER A 152 -16.09 7.39 11.79
C SER A 152 -15.26 7.96 12.93
N SER A 153 -15.57 7.56 14.16
CA SER A 153 -14.83 7.94 15.36
C SER A 153 -13.64 7.00 15.66
N LYS A 154 -13.68 5.77 15.14
CA LYS A 154 -12.69 4.71 15.41
C LYS A 154 -11.95 4.33 14.14
N TYR A 155 -11.09 5.22 13.63
CA TYR A 155 -10.41 5.00 12.37
C TYR A 155 -8.89 5.05 12.47
N TYR A 156 -8.24 4.30 11.58
CA TYR A 156 -6.83 4.43 11.25
C TYR A 156 -6.73 4.67 9.74
N ILE A 157 -6.25 5.84 9.33
CA ILE A 157 -5.89 6.10 7.94
C ILE A 157 -4.41 5.81 7.81
N VAL A 158 -4.06 4.78 7.03
CA VAL A 158 -2.67 4.34 6.87
C VAL A 158 -2.20 4.70 5.46
N ARG A 159 -1.39 5.76 5.34
CA ARG A 159 -0.77 6.18 4.08
C ARG A 159 0.50 5.38 3.85
N THR A 160 0.61 4.79 2.68
CA THR A 160 1.79 4.02 2.25
C THR A 160 2.24 4.45 0.86
N ALA A 161 3.43 4.02 0.44
CA ALA A 161 4.02 4.36 -0.86
C ALA A 161 4.71 3.15 -1.49
N TRP A 162 4.71 3.08 -2.81
CA TRP A 162 5.49 2.14 -3.62
C TRP A 162 5.39 0.68 -3.14
N LEU A 163 4.16 0.25 -2.86
CA LEU A 163 3.86 -1.05 -2.27
C LEU A 163 4.22 -2.21 -3.20
N TYR A 164 4.91 -3.21 -2.66
CA TYR A 164 5.15 -4.49 -3.32
C TYR A 164 4.91 -5.66 -2.35
N GLY A 165 4.42 -6.77 -2.87
CA GLY A 165 4.09 -7.97 -2.09
C GLY A 165 4.15 -9.24 -2.93
N ARG A 166 3.87 -10.38 -2.31
CA ARG A 166 4.04 -11.71 -2.90
C ARG A 166 3.07 -12.01 -4.04
N VAL A 167 1.92 -11.36 -4.07
CA VAL A 167 0.89 -11.59 -5.09
C VAL A 167 0.63 -10.36 -5.95
N GLY A 168 0.04 -10.57 -7.11
CA GLY A 168 -0.34 -9.49 -8.02
C GLY A 168 0.83 -8.87 -8.79
N LYS A 169 0.55 -7.77 -9.47
CA LYS A 169 1.56 -7.02 -10.25
C LYS A 169 2.16 -5.91 -9.39
N ASN A 170 3.48 -5.82 -9.37
CA ASN A 170 4.19 -4.72 -8.72
C ASN A 170 5.48 -4.38 -9.48
N PHE A 171 6.14 -3.32 -9.06
CA PHE A 171 7.34 -2.83 -9.71
C PHE A 171 8.49 -3.84 -9.63
N VAL A 172 8.65 -4.54 -8.49
CA VAL A 172 9.72 -5.52 -8.29
C VAL A 172 9.59 -6.66 -9.31
N TYR A 173 8.40 -7.26 -9.43
CA TYR A 173 8.15 -8.31 -10.42
C TYR A 173 8.29 -7.82 -11.86
N THR A 174 7.82 -6.61 -12.13
CA THR A 174 7.92 -6.00 -13.45
C THR A 174 9.39 -5.85 -13.86
N MET A 175 10.20 -5.24 -13.01
CA MET A 175 11.62 -5.03 -13.29
C MET A 175 12.39 -6.36 -13.39
N ALA A 176 12.24 -7.26 -12.45
CA ALA A 176 12.89 -8.57 -12.47
C ALA A 176 12.54 -9.39 -13.72
N ASN A 177 11.30 -9.31 -14.20
CA ASN A 177 10.87 -10.00 -15.43
C ASN A 177 11.40 -9.31 -16.71
N LEU A 178 11.36 -7.97 -16.77
CA LEU A 178 11.96 -7.24 -17.88
C LEU A 178 13.46 -7.53 -17.98
N GLY A 179 14.15 -7.63 -16.85
CA GLY A 179 15.57 -7.99 -16.78
C GLY A 179 15.91 -9.39 -17.31
N LYS A 180 14.92 -10.28 -17.51
CA LYS A 180 15.11 -11.59 -18.17
C LYS A 180 15.24 -11.46 -19.69
N THR A 181 14.62 -10.45 -20.28
CA THR A 181 14.42 -10.38 -21.74
C THR A 181 15.01 -9.13 -22.37
N LYS A 182 15.31 -8.10 -21.58
CA LYS A 182 15.87 -6.83 -22.06
C LYS A 182 17.34 -6.71 -21.71
N GLU A 183 18.14 -6.18 -22.64
CA GLU A 183 19.56 -5.88 -22.41
C GLU A 183 19.74 -4.56 -21.65
N ALA A 184 18.81 -3.61 -21.84
CA ALA A 184 18.82 -2.31 -21.19
C ALA A 184 17.41 -1.80 -20.91
N LEU A 185 17.27 -1.01 -19.85
CA LEU A 185 16.05 -0.29 -19.45
C LEU A 185 16.40 1.14 -19.09
N THR A 186 15.48 2.06 -19.35
CA THR A 186 15.56 3.45 -18.90
C THR A 186 14.51 3.69 -17.82
N VAL A 187 14.90 4.19 -16.65
CA VAL A 187 14.05 4.37 -15.48
C VAL A 187 14.21 5.77 -14.89
N VAL A 188 13.10 6.34 -14.43
CA VAL A 188 13.05 7.70 -13.88
C VAL A 188 13.90 7.81 -12.60
N ASP A 189 14.72 8.86 -12.50
CA ASP A 189 15.67 9.11 -11.40
C ASP A 189 15.33 10.36 -10.57
N ASP A 190 14.46 11.24 -11.07
CA ASP A 190 14.03 12.48 -10.42
C ASP A 190 12.70 12.35 -9.64
N GLN A 191 12.21 11.12 -9.45
CA GLN A 191 11.07 10.81 -8.57
C GLN A 191 11.58 10.03 -7.36
N ARG A 192 11.37 10.56 -6.15
CA ARG A 192 11.85 9.98 -4.91
C ARG A 192 10.69 9.57 -3.99
N GLY A 193 10.84 8.42 -3.33
CA GLY A 193 9.84 7.85 -2.41
C GLY A 193 10.38 6.67 -1.60
N ASN A 194 9.49 5.98 -0.92
CA ASN A 194 9.82 4.87 -0.03
C ASN A 194 9.23 3.55 -0.58
N PRO A 195 10.04 2.62 -1.11
CA PRO A 195 9.55 1.27 -1.39
C PRO A 195 9.07 0.59 -0.10
N THR A 196 7.88 0.02 -0.14
CA THR A 196 7.24 -0.57 1.04
C THR A 196 6.89 -2.04 0.80
N ASN A 197 7.42 -2.92 1.65
CA ASN A 197 7.05 -4.33 1.67
C ASN A 197 5.66 -4.49 2.30
N ALA A 198 4.76 -5.18 1.60
CA ALA A 198 3.39 -5.38 2.05
C ALA A 198 3.28 -6.22 3.34
N ASN A 199 4.24 -7.10 3.62
CA ASN A 199 4.30 -7.89 4.85
C ASN A 199 4.62 -7.01 6.06
N ASP A 200 5.60 -6.09 5.93
CA ASP A 200 5.95 -5.13 6.99
C ASP A 200 4.77 -4.17 7.28
N LEU A 201 4.11 -3.69 6.22
CA LEU A 201 2.92 -2.85 6.34
C LEU A 201 1.77 -3.59 7.04
N ALA A 202 1.51 -4.84 6.65
CA ALA A 202 0.47 -5.67 7.25
C ALA A 202 0.71 -5.89 8.75
N TYR A 203 1.95 -6.16 9.15
CA TYR A 203 2.33 -6.30 10.56
C TYR A 203 1.98 -5.05 11.38
N HIS A 204 2.32 -3.85 10.89
CA HIS A 204 2.02 -2.60 11.59
C HIS A 204 0.53 -2.30 11.65
N ILE A 205 -0.24 -2.60 10.58
CA ILE A 205 -1.70 -2.49 10.61
C ILE A 205 -2.28 -3.40 11.70
N LEU A 206 -1.78 -4.64 11.82
CA LEU A 206 -2.24 -5.57 12.85
C LEU A 206 -1.87 -5.09 14.26
N LYS A 207 -0.74 -4.44 14.47
CA LYS A 207 -0.41 -3.77 15.73
C LYS A 207 -1.36 -2.61 16.04
N LEU A 208 -1.65 -1.76 15.06
CA LEU A 208 -2.53 -0.59 15.23
C LEU A 208 -3.93 -0.99 15.68
N ILE A 209 -4.54 -2.01 15.08
CA ILE A 209 -5.92 -2.41 15.40
C ILE A 209 -6.11 -2.94 16.82
N GLU A 210 -5.04 -3.33 17.51
CA GLU A 210 -5.06 -3.73 18.91
C GLU A 210 -5.10 -2.54 19.88
N THR A 211 -4.89 -1.33 19.39
CA THR A 211 -4.88 -0.09 20.18
C THR A 211 -6.18 0.70 20.01
N GLU A 212 -6.27 1.84 20.68
CA GLU A 212 -7.28 2.88 20.46
C GLU A 212 -6.62 4.21 20.04
N GLU A 213 -5.38 4.14 19.55
CA GLU A 213 -4.60 5.27 19.06
C GLU A 213 -5.08 5.65 17.64
N TYR A 214 -6.34 6.10 17.55
CA TYR A 214 -6.98 6.47 16.28
C TYR A 214 -6.31 7.67 15.63
N GLY A 215 -6.29 7.71 14.30
CA GLY A 215 -5.73 8.85 13.58
C GLY A 215 -5.16 8.51 12.21
N VAL A 216 -4.30 9.42 11.72
CA VAL A 216 -3.60 9.29 10.44
C VAL A 216 -2.17 8.83 10.70
N TYR A 217 -1.75 7.82 9.98
CA TYR A 217 -0.44 7.20 10.07
C TYR A 217 0.25 7.17 8.71
N HIS A 218 1.53 7.45 8.67
CA HIS A 218 2.39 7.02 7.60
C HIS A 218 3.01 5.66 7.97
N CYS A 219 3.04 4.74 7.01
CA CYS A 219 3.61 3.42 7.20
C CYS A 219 4.28 2.98 5.89
N THR A 220 5.54 3.36 5.73
CA THR A 220 6.38 3.09 4.57
C THR A 220 7.69 2.46 4.98
N GLY A 221 8.36 1.79 4.05
CA GLY A 221 9.75 1.35 4.27
C GLY A 221 10.64 2.53 4.66
N ASN A 222 11.58 2.31 5.57
CA ASN A 222 12.53 3.32 5.99
C ASN A 222 13.59 3.59 4.91
N GLY A 223 14.10 4.82 4.86
CA GLY A 223 14.97 5.32 3.79
C GLY A 223 14.18 5.72 2.54
N GLU A 224 14.85 6.39 1.62
CA GLU A 224 14.26 6.84 0.36
C GLU A 224 15.17 6.51 -0.82
N CYS A 225 14.59 6.38 -2.01
CA CYS A 225 15.34 6.19 -3.24
C CYS A 225 14.56 6.73 -4.44
N SER A 226 15.21 6.79 -5.61
CA SER A 226 14.54 6.99 -6.89
C SER A 226 14.02 5.65 -7.45
N TRP A 227 13.15 5.72 -8.47
CA TRP A 227 12.77 4.50 -9.22
C TRP A 227 13.97 3.85 -9.90
N TYR A 228 14.94 4.66 -10.33
CA TYR A 228 16.20 4.18 -10.90
C TYR A 228 17.04 3.40 -9.87
N ASP A 229 17.20 3.95 -8.66
CA ASP A 229 17.90 3.25 -7.57
C ASP A 229 17.21 1.92 -7.24
N PHE A 230 15.89 1.95 -7.14
CA PHE A 230 15.08 0.76 -6.82
C PHE A 230 15.21 -0.30 -7.92
N ALA A 231 15.07 0.08 -9.20
CA ALA A 231 15.24 -0.83 -10.33
C ALA A 231 16.66 -1.41 -10.40
N SER A 232 17.70 -0.58 -10.16
CA SER A 232 19.08 -1.01 -10.17
C SER A 232 19.38 -2.07 -9.13
N LEU A 233 18.90 -1.87 -7.89
CA LEU A 233 19.05 -2.85 -6.83
C LEU A 233 18.25 -4.14 -7.09
N ILE A 234 17.05 -4.03 -7.69
CA ILE A 234 16.27 -5.22 -8.11
C ILE A 234 17.06 -6.05 -9.12
N MET A 235 17.70 -5.41 -10.13
CA MET A 235 18.51 -6.11 -11.14
C MET A 235 19.71 -6.82 -10.50
N GLU A 236 20.41 -6.12 -9.61
CA GLU A 236 21.55 -6.67 -8.89
C GLU A 236 21.13 -7.91 -8.06
N LEU A 237 20.16 -7.75 -7.17
CA LEU A 237 19.70 -8.83 -6.28
C LEU A 237 19.05 -10.00 -7.03
N ALA A 238 18.40 -9.73 -8.17
CA ALA A 238 17.81 -10.78 -9.01
C ALA A 238 18.85 -11.44 -9.96
N GLY A 239 20.11 -11.02 -9.94
CA GLY A 239 21.17 -11.56 -10.79
C GLY A 239 20.95 -11.30 -12.28
N ARG A 240 20.36 -10.15 -12.64
CA ARG A 240 20.04 -9.77 -14.02
C ARG A 240 21.19 -8.98 -14.64
N LYS A 241 21.52 -9.29 -15.90
CA LYS A 241 22.55 -8.54 -16.67
C LYS A 241 22.01 -7.30 -17.38
N CYS A 242 20.70 -7.03 -17.26
CA CYS A 242 20.04 -5.88 -17.86
C CYS A 242 20.60 -4.57 -17.28
N LYS A 243 21.12 -3.70 -18.16
CA LYS A 243 21.65 -2.39 -17.77
C LYS A 243 20.51 -1.41 -17.51
N VAL A 244 20.45 -0.83 -16.31
CA VAL A 244 19.52 0.26 -16.00
C VAL A 244 20.22 1.60 -16.22
N SER A 245 19.56 2.52 -16.91
CA SER A 245 20.04 3.89 -17.15
C SER A 245 19.02 4.89 -16.63
N PRO A 246 19.43 6.00 -16.00
CA PRO A 246 18.51 7.01 -15.50
C PRO A 246 17.92 7.84 -16.63
N CYS A 247 16.73 8.39 -16.41
CA CYS A 247 16.14 9.48 -17.20
C CYS A 247 15.36 10.42 -16.29
N THR A 248 15.03 11.59 -16.79
CA THR A 248 14.13 12.52 -16.10
C THR A 248 12.67 12.16 -16.34
N SER A 249 11.77 12.64 -15.48
CA SER A 249 10.32 12.54 -15.66
C SER A 249 9.86 13.17 -16.98
N GLU A 250 10.50 14.27 -17.41
CA GLU A 250 10.22 14.93 -18.69
C GLU A 250 10.59 14.06 -19.89
N GLU A 251 11.78 13.43 -19.87
CA GLU A 251 12.21 12.49 -20.89
C GLU A 251 11.30 11.26 -20.95
N TYR A 252 10.93 10.72 -19.78
CA TYR A 252 9.99 9.59 -19.71
C TYR A 252 8.60 9.94 -20.27
N ALA A 253 8.10 11.13 -19.98
CA ALA A 253 6.79 11.58 -20.49
C ALA A 253 6.82 11.75 -22.04
N LYS A 254 7.94 12.18 -22.61
CA LYS A 254 8.10 12.23 -24.10
C LYS A 254 8.05 10.84 -24.72
N MET A 255 8.62 9.83 -24.05
CA MET A 255 8.58 8.43 -24.51
C MET A 255 7.20 7.79 -24.25
N ASN A 256 6.45 8.25 -23.23
CA ASN A 256 5.17 7.70 -22.79
C ASN A 256 4.12 8.79 -22.58
N PRO A 257 3.61 9.42 -23.66
CA PRO A 257 2.72 10.60 -23.56
C PRO A 257 1.37 10.34 -22.87
N ALA A 258 0.96 9.08 -22.75
CA ALA A 258 -0.27 8.68 -22.08
C ALA A 258 -0.12 8.47 -20.58
N SER A 259 1.09 8.58 -20.03
CA SER A 259 1.36 8.42 -18.59
C SER A 259 0.92 9.65 -17.82
N ALA A 260 0.18 9.45 -16.73
CA ALA A 260 -0.18 10.51 -15.80
C ALA A 260 1.08 11.08 -15.13
N LYS A 261 1.05 12.37 -14.77
CA LYS A 261 2.12 12.99 -13.97
C LYS A 261 2.20 12.31 -12.60
N ARG A 262 3.41 12.01 -12.15
CA ARG A 262 3.68 11.39 -10.84
C ARG A 262 4.42 12.38 -9.93
N PRO A 263 4.33 12.23 -8.59
CA PRO A 263 5.07 13.05 -7.63
C PRO A 263 6.58 13.00 -7.89
N GLU A 264 7.23 14.16 -7.90
CA GLU A 264 8.70 14.25 -7.94
C GLU A 264 9.28 13.88 -6.57
N TYR A 265 8.60 14.26 -5.50
CA TYR A 265 8.97 13.91 -4.14
C TYR A 265 7.75 13.43 -3.36
N SER A 266 7.76 12.18 -2.90
CA SER A 266 6.66 11.57 -2.14
C SER A 266 7.14 10.75 -0.94
N SER A 267 8.38 10.99 -0.48
CA SER A 267 8.92 10.33 0.70
C SER A 267 8.11 10.72 1.95
N LEU A 268 7.70 9.71 2.73
CA LEU A 268 6.92 9.87 3.95
C LEU A 268 7.78 9.61 5.19
N ASP A 269 7.50 10.35 6.27
CA ASP A 269 8.04 10.12 7.60
C ASP A 269 7.01 9.41 8.47
N ASN A 270 7.34 8.25 9.02
CA ASN A 270 6.48 7.44 9.90
C ASN A 270 6.43 8.00 11.34
N MET A 271 6.24 9.33 11.49
CA MET A 271 6.34 9.98 12.80
C MET A 271 5.28 9.44 13.77
N MET A 272 4.04 9.30 13.32
CA MET A 272 2.94 8.85 14.18
C MET A 272 3.15 7.40 14.65
N LEU A 273 3.69 6.51 13.82
CA LEU A 273 4.08 5.15 14.26
C LEU A 273 5.12 5.20 15.39
N ARG A 274 6.18 6.00 15.22
CA ARG A 274 7.23 6.14 16.25
C ARG A 274 6.71 6.67 17.57
N CYS A 275 5.74 7.59 17.50
CA CYS A 275 5.17 8.21 18.69
C CYS A 275 4.13 7.35 19.43
N THR A 276 3.60 6.30 18.79
CA THR A 276 2.52 5.45 19.33
C THR A 276 2.95 3.98 19.49
N VAL A 277 2.85 3.19 18.44
CA VAL A 277 3.08 1.73 18.49
C VAL A 277 4.53 1.31 18.22
N GLY A 278 5.40 2.24 17.86
CA GLY A 278 6.77 2.00 17.40
C GLY A 278 6.86 1.76 15.89
N ASP A 279 7.95 2.24 15.29
CA ASP A 279 8.27 2.04 13.88
C ASP A 279 9.33 0.93 13.75
N GLU A 280 8.88 -0.25 13.33
CA GLU A 280 9.72 -1.42 13.04
C GLU A 280 9.81 -1.68 11.52
N MET A 281 9.39 -0.70 10.69
CA MET A 281 9.53 -0.79 9.24
C MET A 281 11.01 -0.92 8.87
N ARG A 282 11.35 -1.94 8.09
CA ARG A 282 12.73 -2.17 7.65
C ARG A 282 13.20 -1.07 6.68
N ASP A 283 14.52 -0.86 6.62
CA ASP A 283 15.14 -0.16 5.49
C ASP A 283 14.71 -0.85 4.18
N TRP A 284 14.41 -0.06 3.15
CA TRP A 284 13.86 -0.57 1.89
C TRP A 284 14.78 -1.58 1.18
N LYS A 285 16.11 -1.45 1.37
CA LYS A 285 17.09 -2.38 0.77
C LYS A 285 17.06 -3.73 1.48
N GLU A 286 16.96 -3.72 2.80
CA GLU A 286 16.86 -4.93 3.61
C GLU A 286 15.55 -5.68 3.33
N ALA A 287 14.43 -4.93 3.29
CA ALA A 287 13.12 -5.47 2.96
C ALA A 287 13.08 -6.09 1.55
N LEU A 288 13.67 -5.41 0.55
CA LEU A 288 13.77 -5.91 -0.82
C LEU A 288 14.64 -7.17 -0.90
N LYS A 289 15.79 -7.19 -0.21
CA LYS A 289 16.70 -8.34 -0.17
C LYS A 289 16.02 -9.58 0.41
N SER A 290 15.30 -9.42 1.53
CA SER A 290 14.52 -10.49 2.14
C SER A 290 13.42 -10.98 1.20
N PHE A 291 12.66 -10.06 0.62
CA PHE A 291 11.58 -10.38 -0.32
C PHE A 291 12.06 -11.21 -1.52
N LEU A 292 13.17 -10.83 -2.15
CA LEU A 292 13.70 -11.56 -3.29
C LEU A 292 14.28 -12.93 -2.90
N LYS A 293 14.86 -13.06 -1.72
CA LYS A 293 15.36 -14.33 -1.18
C LYS A 293 14.21 -15.34 -1.02
N ASP A 294 13.07 -14.89 -0.52
CA ASP A 294 11.89 -15.73 -0.28
C ASP A 294 11.07 -16.01 -1.56
N ASN A 295 11.45 -15.38 -2.68
CA ASN A 295 10.84 -15.58 -4.00
C ASN A 295 11.87 -16.06 -5.05
N PRO A 296 12.40 -17.28 -4.94
CA PRO A 296 13.49 -17.78 -5.79
C PRO A 296 13.14 -17.85 -7.29
N ASN A 297 11.86 -17.92 -7.64
CA ASN A 297 11.40 -17.90 -9.05
C ASN A 297 11.73 -16.58 -9.77
N ILE A 298 12.02 -15.53 -9.04
CA ILE A 298 12.41 -14.23 -9.58
C ILE A 298 13.93 -14.01 -9.45
N CYS A 299 14.58 -14.67 -8.49
CA CYS A 299 15.99 -14.44 -8.16
C CYS A 299 16.85 -15.64 -8.56
N LEU A 300 17.76 -15.42 -9.53
CA LEU A 300 18.74 -16.46 -9.96
C LEU A 300 19.84 -16.72 -8.91
N LEU A 301 20.08 -15.78 -7.98
CA LEU A 301 21.16 -15.87 -7.00
C LEU A 301 20.85 -16.84 -5.84
N TYR A 302 19.58 -17.19 -5.64
CA TYR A 302 19.14 -18.06 -4.53
C TYR A 302 18.67 -19.45 -4.99
N THR A 303 18.81 -19.83 -6.25
CA THR A 303 18.73 -21.24 -6.65
C THR A 303 19.99 -21.92 -6.13
N SER A 304 19.89 -22.51 -4.94
CA SER A 304 20.97 -23.35 -4.41
C SER A 304 21.28 -24.47 -5.39
N PRO A 305 22.57 -24.75 -5.67
CA PRO A 305 22.89 -26.05 -6.19
C PRO A 305 22.57 -27.07 -5.10
N SER A 306 21.76 -28.04 -5.45
CA SER A 306 21.54 -29.28 -4.71
C SER A 306 22.85 -29.99 -4.42
#